data_bfb0ac1858a096c079cab6c4b73b84fa
#
_entry.id   bfb0ac1858a096c079cab6c4b73b84fa
#
_cell.length_a   1.000
_cell.length_b   1.000
_cell.length_c   1.000
_cell.angle_alpha   90.00
_cell.angle_beta   90.00
_cell.angle_gamma   90.00
#
_symmetry.space_group_name_H-M   'P 1'
#
loop_
_entity.id
_entity.type
_entity.pdbx_description
1 polymer ?
#
loop_
_entity_poly.entity_id
_entity_poly.type
_entity_poly.pdbx_seq_one_letter_code
_entity_poly.pdbx_strand_id
1 'polypeptide(L)'
;MLQAEKLILMNVVLRKKNLTTLLAKLLGTGFFHPFDANAIADGMQQVKPQQQYKMARWDAVAHRYKEIVDKIRFSSSNNNAEAATYLEAESTLEEIEEDLTSLMEKRTQFQQQLSNVENVLSKRPVYLQISINLEHTFIHIEYGEIETRKMPLIETLFGSTPHVVIPVDIKNKSSLVFVIILKKDISVLEKIKKELAWIQPPDIVITDIPVEEQRKRAEGLRSEIERIDSQIRELSQTYRKSLEKIAVSIDIHEKFNQANENICATETVTLLSGWIPQQEQQTVSEIIQNTDPISHTEFIPAK
;
A
#
# COMPACT_ATOMS: atom_id res chain seq x y z
N MET A 1 26.61 34.96 -5.27
CA MET A 1 26.77 34.46 -6.65
C MET A 1 27.12 33.00 -6.60
N LEU A 2 26.25 32.14 -7.11
CA LEU A 2 26.58 30.72 -7.31
C LEU A 2 27.59 30.66 -8.46
N GLN A 3 28.85 30.34 -8.18
CA GLN A 3 29.81 30.01 -9.23
C GLN A 3 29.46 28.65 -9.79
N ALA A 4 29.28 28.55 -11.11
CA ALA A 4 29.12 27.27 -11.77
C ALA A 4 30.39 26.45 -11.55
N GLU A 5 30.22 25.25 -11.02
CA GLU A 5 31.31 24.33 -10.78
C GLU A 5 31.88 23.83 -12.13
N LYS A 6 33.19 23.93 -12.30
CA LYS A 6 33.84 23.46 -13.53
C LYS A 6 33.95 21.93 -13.50
N LEU A 7 33.36 21.28 -14.46
CA LEU A 7 33.44 19.84 -14.64
C LEU A 7 34.57 19.47 -15.63
N ILE A 8 35.21 18.34 -15.41
CA ILE A 8 36.13 17.69 -16.31
C ILE A 8 35.68 16.27 -16.58
N LEU A 9 35.89 15.80 -17.80
CA LEU A 9 35.66 14.43 -18.18
C LEU A 9 36.89 13.57 -17.83
N MET A 10 36.68 12.56 -17.01
CA MET A 10 37.66 11.57 -16.67
C MET A 10 37.46 10.34 -17.54
N ASN A 11 38.54 9.88 -18.18
CA ASN A 11 38.62 8.59 -18.87
C ASN A 11 39.68 7.76 -18.19
N VAL A 12 39.34 6.56 -17.74
CA VAL A 12 40.28 5.65 -17.10
C VAL A 12 40.22 4.27 -17.75
N VAL A 13 41.38 3.79 -18.20
CA VAL A 13 41.59 2.41 -18.66
C VAL A 13 42.21 1.63 -17.51
N LEU A 14 41.52 0.59 -17.05
CA LEU A 14 41.95 -0.22 -15.91
C LEU A 14 41.71 -1.71 -16.15
N ARG A 15 42.34 -2.54 -15.31
CA ARG A 15 42.09 -3.99 -15.36
C ARG A 15 40.65 -4.29 -14.94
N LYS A 16 39.99 -5.13 -15.71
CA LYS A 16 38.58 -5.51 -15.49
C LYS A 16 38.30 -5.99 -14.07
N LYS A 17 39.16 -6.73 -13.43
CA LYS A 17 39.03 -7.23 -12.07
C LYS A 17 38.93 -6.13 -11.01
N ASN A 18 39.44 -4.94 -11.30
CA ASN A 18 39.47 -3.80 -10.38
C ASN A 18 38.32 -2.81 -10.61
N LEU A 19 37.53 -3.01 -11.68
CA LEU A 19 36.42 -2.13 -12.07
C LEU A 19 35.38 -1.94 -10.95
N THR A 20 34.87 -3.04 -10.40
CA THR A 20 33.82 -2.99 -9.35
C THR A 20 34.29 -2.21 -8.13
N THR A 21 35.57 -2.45 -7.73
CA THR A 21 36.14 -1.75 -6.56
C THR A 21 36.35 -0.26 -6.84
N LEU A 22 36.84 0.09 -8.04
CA LEU A 22 37.01 1.50 -8.42
C LEU A 22 35.69 2.22 -8.52
N LEU A 23 34.70 1.63 -9.20
CA LEU A 23 33.39 2.21 -9.41
C LEU A 23 32.66 2.43 -8.07
N ALA A 24 32.69 1.47 -7.15
CA ALA A 24 32.13 1.62 -5.82
C ALA A 24 32.75 2.79 -5.04
N LYS A 25 34.09 2.93 -5.09
CA LYS A 25 34.79 4.04 -4.46
C LYS A 25 34.42 5.39 -5.08
N LEU A 26 34.36 5.49 -6.41
CA LEU A 26 34.01 6.72 -7.12
C LEU A 26 32.56 7.12 -6.86
N LEU A 27 31.61 6.19 -6.93
CA LEU A 27 30.20 6.46 -6.61
C LEU A 27 30.02 6.86 -5.14
N GLY A 28 30.78 6.25 -4.23
CA GLY A 28 30.79 6.61 -2.81
C GLY A 28 31.25 8.04 -2.50
N THR A 29 31.94 8.71 -3.43
CA THR A 29 32.32 10.13 -3.25
C THR A 29 31.17 11.09 -3.45
N GLY A 30 30.09 10.67 -4.14
CA GLY A 30 28.90 11.47 -4.42
C GLY A 30 29.07 12.50 -5.56
N PHE A 31 30.27 12.74 -6.07
CA PHE A 31 30.53 13.73 -7.15
C PHE A 31 30.90 13.10 -8.49
N PHE A 32 31.01 11.78 -8.60
CA PHE A 32 31.28 11.07 -9.85
C PHE A 32 29.96 10.82 -10.59
N HIS A 33 29.87 11.32 -11.83
CA HIS A 33 28.74 11.10 -12.72
C HIS A 33 29.18 10.27 -13.93
N PRO A 34 28.77 9.00 -14.04
CA PRO A 34 29.10 8.15 -15.17
C PRO A 34 28.72 8.78 -16.51
N PHE A 35 29.57 8.63 -17.50
CA PHE A 35 29.35 9.08 -18.88
C PHE A 35 29.48 7.89 -19.85
N ASP A 36 28.69 7.89 -20.93
CA ASP A 36 28.71 6.82 -21.92
C ASP A 36 30.05 6.76 -22.65
N ALA A 37 30.87 5.78 -22.29
CA ALA A 37 32.18 5.55 -22.92
C ALA A 37 32.07 5.16 -24.42
N ASN A 38 30.91 4.63 -24.84
CA ASN A 38 30.68 4.33 -26.26
C ASN A 38 30.62 5.61 -27.11
N ALA A 39 30.22 6.74 -26.55
CA ALA A 39 30.24 8.04 -27.25
C ALA A 39 31.65 8.54 -27.54
N ILE A 40 32.66 8.06 -26.82
CA ILE A 40 34.08 8.41 -27.00
C ILE A 40 34.77 7.38 -27.90
N ALA A 41 34.30 6.15 -27.89
CA ALA A 41 34.86 5.03 -28.63
C ALA A 41 34.49 5.00 -30.12
N ASP A 42 33.92 6.06 -30.66
CA ASP A 42 33.46 6.21 -32.06
C ASP A 42 34.60 6.22 -33.08
N GLY A 43 35.49 5.30 -32.97
CA GLY A 43 36.66 5.06 -33.82
C GLY A 43 37.40 3.77 -33.45
N MET A 44 37.07 3.14 -32.35
CA MET A 44 37.61 1.84 -31.96
C MET A 44 36.62 0.73 -32.38
N GLN A 45 37.14 -0.38 -32.95
CA GLN A 45 36.33 -1.55 -33.28
C GLN A 45 35.42 -1.91 -32.12
N GLN A 46 34.14 -2.05 -32.40
CA GLN A 46 33.08 -2.33 -31.43
C GLN A 46 33.50 -3.37 -30.39
N VAL A 47 33.80 -2.90 -29.20
CA VAL A 47 33.91 -3.76 -28.04
C VAL A 47 32.49 -4.07 -27.64
N LYS A 48 32.04 -5.31 -27.85
CA LYS A 48 30.68 -5.72 -27.44
C LYS A 48 30.51 -5.41 -25.96
N PRO A 49 29.46 -4.66 -25.58
CA PRO A 49 29.17 -4.44 -24.18
C PRO A 49 29.05 -5.81 -23.49
N GLN A 50 29.80 -5.98 -22.44
CA GLN A 50 29.83 -7.24 -21.73
C GLN A 50 28.50 -7.49 -21.05
N GLN A 51 28.06 -8.76 -21.07
CA GLN A 51 26.85 -9.21 -20.39
C GLN A 51 26.72 -8.53 -19.05
N GLN A 52 25.63 -7.79 -18.93
CA GLN A 52 25.21 -7.10 -17.72
C GLN A 52 25.32 -8.05 -16.53
N TYR A 53 26.21 -7.76 -15.61
CA TYR A 53 26.11 -8.30 -14.26
C TYR A 53 24.88 -7.64 -13.61
N LYS A 54 23.69 -8.13 -13.97
CA LYS A 54 22.47 -7.80 -13.25
C LYS A 54 22.66 -8.35 -11.85
N MET A 55 22.86 -7.48 -10.91
CA MET A 55 22.73 -7.84 -9.50
C MET A 55 21.25 -7.95 -9.18
N ALA A 56 20.58 -8.98 -9.70
CA ALA A 56 19.15 -9.24 -9.57
C ALA A 56 18.63 -9.22 -8.12
N ARG A 57 19.54 -9.36 -7.17
CA ARG A 57 19.23 -9.28 -5.73
C ARG A 57 18.83 -7.88 -5.29
N TRP A 58 19.54 -6.85 -5.70
CA TRP A 58 19.25 -5.47 -5.32
C TRP A 58 18.01 -4.91 -6.04
N ASP A 59 17.71 -5.37 -7.25
CA ASP A 59 16.47 -5.02 -7.94
C ASP A 59 15.25 -5.49 -7.14
N ALA A 60 15.32 -6.70 -6.54
CA ALA A 60 14.27 -7.21 -5.67
C ALA A 60 14.15 -6.38 -4.37
N VAL A 61 15.29 -6.01 -3.75
CA VAL A 61 15.31 -5.14 -2.56
C VAL A 61 14.71 -3.76 -2.89
N ALA A 62 15.06 -3.18 -4.03
CA ALA A 62 14.54 -1.87 -4.45
C ALA A 62 13.02 -1.91 -4.67
N HIS A 63 12.50 -2.98 -5.26
CA HIS A 63 11.05 -3.16 -5.44
C HIS A 63 10.33 -3.25 -4.09
N ARG A 64 10.79 -4.13 -3.19
CA ARG A 64 10.22 -4.28 -1.85
C ARG A 64 10.30 -2.97 -1.05
N TYR A 65 11.45 -2.30 -1.09
CA TYR A 65 11.65 -1.00 -0.46
C TYR A 65 10.61 0.02 -0.93
N LYS A 66 10.40 0.14 -2.24
CA LYS A 66 9.42 1.07 -2.82
C LYS A 66 8.00 0.78 -2.34
N GLU A 67 7.58 -0.48 -2.33
CA GLU A 67 6.25 -0.87 -1.84
C GLU A 67 6.04 -0.54 -0.36
N ILE A 68 7.06 -0.76 0.48
CA ILE A 68 7.01 -0.44 1.90
C ILE A 68 6.90 1.08 2.09
N VAL A 69 7.81 1.83 1.48
CA VAL A 69 7.90 3.29 1.58
C VAL A 69 6.59 3.98 1.18
N ASP A 70 5.95 3.51 0.12
CA ASP A 70 4.65 4.00 -0.34
C ASP A 70 3.55 3.76 0.71
N LYS A 71 3.53 2.56 1.33
CA LYS A 71 2.53 2.19 2.34
C LYS A 71 2.69 2.97 3.65
N ILE A 72 3.93 3.13 4.15
CA ILE A 72 4.23 3.84 5.40
C ILE A 72 4.39 5.35 5.20
N ARG A 73 4.32 5.84 3.95
CA ARG A 73 4.51 7.25 3.54
C ARG A 73 5.86 7.82 4.00
N PHE A 74 6.90 7.03 3.88
CA PHE A 74 8.25 7.48 4.20
C PHE A 74 8.85 8.30 3.05
N SER A 75 9.57 9.36 3.40
CA SER A 75 10.41 10.10 2.45
C SER A 75 11.82 10.23 3.03
N SER A 76 12.81 9.79 2.26
CA SER A 76 14.21 9.96 2.63
C SER A 76 14.59 11.43 2.55
N SER A 77 15.22 11.95 3.60
CA SER A 77 15.72 13.34 3.66
C SER A 77 17.24 13.41 3.80
N ASN A 78 17.91 12.28 3.96
CA ASN A 78 19.35 12.23 4.26
C ASN A 78 20.11 11.38 3.24
N ASN A 79 20.79 12.03 2.30
CA ASN A 79 21.63 11.39 1.30
C ASN A 79 23.03 11.00 1.83
N ASN A 80 23.37 11.36 3.08
CA ASN A 80 24.67 11.12 3.69
C ASN A 80 24.66 9.93 4.67
N ALA A 81 23.63 9.10 4.67
CA ALA A 81 23.61 7.91 5.50
C ALA A 81 24.66 6.90 4.99
N GLU A 82 25.22 6.11 5.89
CA GLU A 82 26.07 4.99 5.56
C GLU A 82 25.26 3.93 4.78
N ALA A 83 25.82 3.35 3.73
CA ALA A 83 25.13 2.35 2.93
C ALA A 83 24.92 1.05 3.72
N ALA A 84 23.74 0.46 3.62
CA ALA A 84 23.44 -0.85 4.18
C ALA A 84 24.08 -1.96 3.36
N THR A 85 24.44 -3.05 4.02
CA THR A 85 24.77 -4.31 3.32
C THR A 85 23.49 -4.96 2.80
N TYR A 86 23.62 -5.86 1.83
CA TYR A 86 22.47 -6.59 1.28
C TYR A 86 21.70 -7.36 2.37
N LEU A 87 22.42 -8.04 3.28
CA LEU A 87 21.80 -8.83 4.35
C LEU A 87 21.05 -7.95 5.36
N GLU A 88 21.63 -6.80 5.72
CA GLU A 88 20.97 -5.82 6.60
C GLU A 88 19.69 -5.27 5.94
N ALA A 89 19.75 -4.94 4.64
CA ALA A 89 18.60 -4.46 3.90
C ALA A 89 17.47 -5.50 3.85
N GLU A 90 17.83 -6.75 3.53
CA GLU A 90 16.87 -7.84 3.42
C GLU A 90 16.19 -8.14 4.76
N SER A 91 16.97 -8.28 5.84
CA SER A 91 16.44 -8.51 7.19
C SER A 91 15.55 -7.36 7.67
N THR A 92 15.96 -6.12 7.46
CA THR A 92 15.15 -4.95 7.85
C THR A 92 13.84 -4.87 7.09
N LEU A 93 13.85 -5.12 5.76
CA LEU A 93 12.62 -5.10 4.97
C LEU A 93 11.68 -6.23 5.39
N GLU A 94 12.20 -7.41 5.73
CA GLU A 94 11.41 -8.54 6.20
C GLU A 94 10.69 -8.20 7.53
N GLU A 95 11.41 -7.61 8.50
CA GLU A 95 10.82 -7.16 9.77
C GLU A 95 9.69 -6.13 9.54
N ILE A 96 9.92 -5.14 8.67
CA ILE A 96 8.92 -4.12 8.37
C ILE A 96 7.70 -4.73 7.67
N GLU A 97 7.91 -5.67 6.75
CA GLU A 97 6.83 -6.35 6.03
C GLU A 97 5.95 -7.19 6.97
N GLU A 98 6.53 -7.88 7.95
CA GLU A 98 5.78 -8.63 8.95
C GLU A 98 4.90 -7.70 9.80
N ASP A 99 5.49 -6.63 10.35
CA ASP A 99 4.77 -5.63 11.14
C ASP A 99 3.64 -4.97 10.34
N LEU A 100 3.96 -4.55 9.11
CA LEU A 100 3.02 -3.88 8.22
C LEU A 100 1.87 -4.80 7.81
N THR A 101 2.16 -6.07 7.51
CA THR A 101 1.15 -7.07 7.14
C THR A 101 0.17 -7.28 8.29
N SER A 102 0.67 -7.47 9.51
CA SER A 102 -0.17 -7.62 10.70
C SER A 102 -1.10 -6.43 10.93
N LEU A 103 -0.57 -5.19 10.77
CA LEU A 103 -1.37 -3.97 10.92
C LEU A 103 -2.41 -3.81 9.80
N MET A 104 -2.04 -4.10 8.57
CA MET A 104 -2.92 -4.04 7.40
C MET A 104 -4.06 -5.07 7.47
N GLU A 105 -3.81 -6.27 7.95
CA GLU A 105 -4.83 -7.29 8.19
C GLU A 105 -5.86 -6.83 9.23
N LYS A 106 -5.39 -6.32 10.38
CA LYS A 106 -6.27 -5.77 11.42
C LYS A 106 -7.11 -4.60 10.89
N ARG A 107 -6.46 -3.69 10.15
CA ARG A 107 -7.14 -2.56 9.51
C ARG A 107 -8.26 -3.03 8.58
N THR A 108 -7.98 -4.01 7.74
CA THR A 108 -8.95 -4.59 6.81
C THR A 108 -10.13 -5.24 7.54
N GLN A 109 -9.87 -5.96 8.63
CA GLN A 109 -10.91 -6.56 9.46
C GLN A 109 -11.83 -5.49 10.08
N PHE A 110 -11.25 -4.42 10.65
CA PHE A 110 -12.06 -3.34 11.22
C PHE A 110 -12.82 -2.55 10.15
N GLN A 111 -12.24 -2.33 8.98
CA GLN A 111 -12.94 -1.70 7.85
C GLN A 111 -14.14 -2.53 7.39
N GLN A 112 -14.00 -3.87 7.31
CA GLN A 112 -15.09 -4.76 6.97
C GLN A 112 -16.21 -4.70 8.03
N GLN A 113 -15.85 -4.72 9.32
CA GLN A 113 -16.83 -4.59 10.40
C GLN A 113 -17.53 -3.24 10.36
N LEU A 114 -16.79 -2.15 10.15
CA LEU A 114 -17.36 -0.81 10.02
C LEU A 114 -18.33 -0.73 8.85
N SER A 115 -17.94 -1.24 7.69
CA SER A 115 -18.81 -1.28 6.51
C SER A 115 -20.11 -2.02 6.77
N ASN A 116 -20.07 -3.14 7.51
CA ASN A 116 -21.27 -3.89 7.89
C ASN A 116 -22.19 -3.05 8.80
N VAL A 117 -21.63 -2.39 9.81
CA VAL A 117 -22.40 -1.52 10.72
C VAL A 117 -22.97 -0.31 9.97
N GLU A 118 -22.19 0.34 9.14
CA GLU A 118 -22.63 1.49 8.32
C GLU A 118 -23.72 1.09 7.32
N ASN A 119 -23.64 -0.10 6.74
CA ASN A 119 -24.72 -0.62 5.87
C ASN A 119 -26.04 -0.79 6.64
N VAL A 120 -26.00 -1.23 7.91
CA VAL A 120 -27.19 -1.27 8.76
C VAL A 120 -27.70 0.14 9.05
N LEU A 121 -26.79 1.06 9.43
CA LEU A 121 -27.16 2.44 9.77
C LEU A 121 -27.62 3.28 8.58
N SER A 122 -27.15 2.99 7.36
CA SER A 122 -27.57 3.68 6.13
C SER A 122 -29.00 3.34 5.70
N LYS A 123 -29.49 2.21 6.15
CA LYS A 123 -30.87 1.77 5.97
C LYS A 123 -31.73 2.27 7.12
N ARG A 124 -32.99 1.82 7.20
CA ARG A 124 -33.89 2.10 8.27
C ARG A 124 -33.84 0.96 9.31
N PRO A 125 -32.92 1.03 10.31
CA PRO A 125 -32.79 -0.06 11.28
C PRO A 125 -33.97 -0.08 12.23
N VAL A 126 -34.54 -1.26 12.39
CA VAL A 126 -35.61 -1.53 13.33
C VAL A 126 -35.07 -2.46 14.40
N TYR A 127 -35.00 -1.96 15.63
CA TYR A 127 -34.61 -2.75 16.77
C TYR A 127 -35.76 -3.60 17.25
N LEU A 128 -35.57 -4.90 17.28
CA LEU A 128 -36.49 -5.83 17.91
C LEU A 128 -35.73 -6.65 18.96
N GLN A 129 -36.22 -6.59 20.21
CA GLN A 129 -35.61 -7.33 21.31
C GLN A 129 -35.88 -8.86 21.25
N ILE A 130 -36.29 -9.35 20.08
CA ILE A 130 -36.52 -10.77 19.82
C ILE A 130 -35.38 -11.22 18.89
N SER A 131 -34.69 -12.26 19.32
CA SER A 131 -33.75 -12.99 18.45
C SER A 131 -34.55 -13.67 17.33
N ILE A 132 -34.87 -12.90 16.28
CA ILE A 132 -35.59 -13.38 15.11
C ILE A 132 -34.59 -14.16 14.26
N ASN A 133 -34.38 -15.42 14.61
CA ASN A 133 -33.89 -16.37 13.65
C ASN A 133 -35.01 -16.57 12.62
N LEU A 134 -34.91 -15.92 11.45
CA LEU A 134 -35.95 -15.92 10.41
C LEU A 134 -36.26 -17.32 9.84
N GLU A 135 -35.41 -18.32 10.17
CA GLU A 135 -35.59 -19.72 9.78
C GLU A 135 -36.24 -20.55 10.91
N HIS A 136 -37.45 -20.22 11.25
CA HIS A 136 -38.22 -21.10 12.16
C HIS A 136 -38.90 -22.24 11.42
N THR A 137 -38.90 -23.42 12.01
CA THR A 137 -39.52 -24.60 11.36
C THR A 137 -41.01 -24.46 11.15
N PHE A 138 -41.72 -23.84 12.09
CA PHE A 138 -43.20 -23.82 12.12
C PHE A 138 -43.81 -22.45 11.91
N ILE A 139 -43.09 -21.38 12.17
CA ILE A 139 -43.59 -20.00 12.05
C ILE A 139 -43.01 -19.30 10.83
N HIS A 140 -43.75 -18.36 10.28
CA HIS A 140 -43.36 -17.42 9.27
C HIS A 140 -43.45 -16.01 9.84
N ILE A 141 -42.41 -15.20 9.66
CA ILE A 141 -42.35 -13.83 10.11
C ILE A 141 -42.19 -12.96 8.89
N GLU A 142 -43.07 -11.99 8.76
CA GLU A 142 -43.01 -11.03 7.66
C GLU A 142 -43.24 -9.62 8.20
N TYR A 143 -42.70 -8.62 7.49
CA TYR A 143 -42.89 -7.21 7.84
C TYR A 143 -43.31 -6.40 6.63
N GLY A 144 -43.98 -5.30 6.88
CA GLY A 144 -44.35 -4.35 5.85
C GLY A 144 -45.02 -3.10 6.38
N GLU A 145 -45.14 -2.12 5.50
CA GLU A 145 -45.83 -0.88 5.77
C GLU A 145 -47.30 -0.97 5.30
N ILE A 146 -48.19 -0.50 6.15
CA ILE A 146 -49.60 -0.36 5.83
C ILE A 146 -50.09 1.03 6.22
N GLU A 147 -51.21 1.48 5.65
CA GLU A 147 -51.85 2.72 6.12
C GLU A 147 -52.26 2.59 7.59
N THR A 148 -51.87 3.57 8.41
CA THR A 148 -52.17 3.56 9.87
C THR A 148 -53.66 3.37 10.18
N ARG A 149 -54.55 3.96 9.38
CA ARG A 149 -56.02 3.80 9.52
C ARG A 149 -56.48 2.36 9.30
N LYS A 150 -55.74 1.52 8.63
CA LYS A 150 -56.07 0.11 8.38
C LYS A 150 -55.56 -0.84 9.47
N MET A 151 -54.77 -0.36 10.42
CA MET A 151 -54.25 -1.17 11.53
C MET A 151 -55.33 -1.96 12.29
N PRO A 152 -56.49 -1.36 12.65
CA PRO A 152 -57.56 -2.11 13.35
C PRO A 152 -58.17 -3.24 12.52
N LEU A 153 -58.06 -3.18 11.19
CA LEU A 153 -58.61 -4.21 10.28
C LEU A 153 -57.79 -5.50 10.29
N ILE A 154 -56.53 -5.44 10.68
CA ILE A 154 -55.62 -6.62 10.66
C ILE A 154 -56.22 -7.75 11.49
N GLU A 155 -56.57 -7.48 12.74
CA GLU A 155 -57.16 -8.48 13.64
C GLU A 155 -58.44 -9.08 13.08
N THR A 156 -59.25 -8.25 12.46
CA THR A 156 -60.53 -8.69 11.83
C THR A 156 -60.26 -9.60 10.63
N LEU A 157 -59.26 -9.27 9.81
CA LEU A 157 -58.93 -10.02 8.60
C LEU A 157 -58.31 -11.38 8.92
N PHE A 158 -57.53 -11.49 10.00
CA PHE A 158 -56.98 -12.78 10.46
C PHE A 158 -58.04 -13.67 11.07
N GLY A 159 -59.13 -13.08 11.69
CA GLY A 159 -60.21 -13.84 12.29
C GLY A 159 -59.73 -14.83 13.34
N SER A 160 -60.02 -16.12 13.12
CA SER A 160 -59.58 -17.22 14.01
C SER A 160 -58.19 -17.77 13.69
N THR A 161 -57.49 -17.25 12.68
CA THR A 161 -56.13 -17.71 12.32
C THR A 161 -55.14 -17.28 13.41
N PRO A 162 -54.36 -18.19 14.00
CA PRO A 162 -53.36 -17.84 15.01
C PRO A 162 -52.30 -16.91 14.43
N HIS A 163 -52.16 -15.70 15.00
CA HIS A 163 -51.23 -14.70 14.57
C HIS A 163 -50.77 -13.80 15.70
N VAL A 164 -49.66 -13.09 15.49
CA VAL A 164 -49.21 -11.99 16.36
C VAL A 164 -48.81 -10.82 15.46
N VAL A 165 -49.37 -9.64 15.77
CA VAL A 165 -49.04 -8.39 15.06
C VAL A 165 -48.27 -7.49 16.02
N ILE A 166 -47.10 -7.08 15.61
CA ILE A 166 -46.24 -6.19 16.39
C ILE A 166 -46.07 -4.89 15.62
N PRO A 167 -46.74 -3.81 16.02
CA PRO A 167 -46.48 -2.50 15.45
C PRO A 167 -45.14 -1.97 15.96
N VAL A 168 -44.26 -1.56 15.06
CA VAL A 168 -42.89 -1.15 15.39
C VAL A 168 -42.70 0.36 15.23
N ASP A 169 -43.28 0.93 14.18
CA ASP A 169 -43.15 2.37 13.91
C ASP A 169 -44.52 2.87 13.42
N ILE A 170 -45.23 3.57 14.30
CA ILE A 170 -46.55 4.12 14.01
C ILE A 170 -46.40 5.59 13.63
N LYS A 171 -46.62 5.90 12.36
CA LYS A 171 -46.65 7.27 11.82
C LYS A 171 -48.10 7.68 11.47
N ASN A 172 -48.31 8.97 11.25
CA ASN A 172 -49.64 9.50 10.95
C ASN A 172 -50.28 8.88 9.68
N LYS A 173 -49.47 8.49 8.69
CA LYS A 173 -49.95 7.97 7.39
C LYS A 173 -49.70 6.49 7.19
N SER A 174 -48.52 5.99 7.60
CA SER A 174 -48.13 4.60 7.45
C SER A 174 -47.59 4.05 8.76
N SER A 175 -47.80 2.77 8.99
CA SER A 175 -47.28 2.05 10.15
C SER A 175 -46.50 0.82 9.66
N LEU A 176 -45.31 0.64 10.23
CA LEU A 176 -44.54 -0.57 10.03
C LEU A 176 -44.99 -1.62 11.03
N VAL A 177 -45.35 -2.79 10.52
CA VAL A 177 -45.85 -3.90 11.33
C VAL A 177 -45.04 -5.17 11.00
N PHE A 178 -44.84 -5.97 12.03
CA PHE A 178 -44.40 -7.35 11.91
C PHE A 178 -45.56 -8.26 12.17
N VAL A 179 -45.69 -9.31 11.36
CA VAL A 179 -46.70 -10.34 11.51
C VAL A 179 -46.00 -11.67 11.66
N ILE A 180 -46.35 -12.41 12.69
CA ILE A 180 -45.88 -13.75 12.97
C ILE A 180 -47.09 -14.69 12.80
N ILE A 181 -46.98 -15.68 11.93
CA ILE A 181 -48.03 -16.66 11.67
C ILE A 181 -47.44 -18.08 11.56
N LEU A 182 -48.31 -19.09 11.55
CA LEU A 182 -47.88 -20.43 11.22
C LEU A 182 -47.61 -20.57 9.71
N LYS A 183 -46.59 -21.32 9.33
CA LYS A 183 -46.26 -21.54 7.88
C LYS A 183 -47.40 -22.12 7.07
N LYS A 184 -48.27 -22.92 7.68
CA LYS A 184 -49.47 -23.48 7.05
C LYS A 184 -50.50 -22.41 6.65
N ASP A 185 -50.46 -21.25 7.30
CA ASP A 185 -51.45 -20.16 7.13
C ASP A 185 -50.93 -19.00 6.25
N ILE A 186 -49.77 -19.17 5.58
CA ILE A 186 -49.16 -18.15 4.68
C ILE A 186 -50.17 -17.68 3.62
N SER A 187 -51.01 -18.58 3.10
CA SER A 187 -52.04 -18.21 2.12
C SER A 187 -53.06 -17.19 2.62
N VAL A 188 -53.32 -17.18 3.92
CA VAL A 188 -54.18 -16.17 4.58
C VAL A 188 -53.46 -14.81 4.60
N LEU A 189 -52.17 -14.80 4.98
CA LEU A 189 -51.38 -13.58 4.97
C LEU A 189 -51.31 -12.94 3.60
N GLU A 190 -51.09 -13.73 2.54
CA GLU A 190 -51.04 -13.24 1.16
C GLU A 190 -52.35 -12.57 0.70
N LYS A 191 -53.50 -13.02 1.18
CA LYS A 191 -54.79 -12.35 0.91
C LYS A 191 -54.87 -11.02 1.68
N ILE A 192 -54.49 -11.02 2.94
CA ILE A 192 -54.49 -9.85 3.81
C ILE A 192 -53.56 -8.78 3.27
N LYS A 193 -52.38 -9.14 2.79
CA LYS A 193 -51.43 -8.23 2.16
C LYS A 193 -52.04 -7.48 0.97
N LYS A 194 -52.82 -8.15 0.14
CA LYS A 194 -53.50 -7.52 -1.00
C LYS A 194 -54.60 -6.54 -0.54
N GLU A 195 -55.38 -6.89 0.46
CA GLU A 195 -56.46 -6.01 0.99
C GLU A 195 -55.92 -4.77 1.70
N LEU A 196 -54.82 -4.93 2.43
CA LEU A 196 -54.19 -3.83 3.16
C LEU A 196 -53.31 -2.94 2.30
N ALA A 197 -53.09 -3.29 1.04
CA ALA A 197 -52.07 -2.67 0.17
C ALA A 197 -50.67 -2.66 0.86
N TRP A 198 -50.29 -3.83 1.35
CA TRP A 198 -49.05 -4.06 2.05
C TRP A 198 -47.86 -3.75 1.17
N ILE A 199 -46.93 -2.93 1.65
CA ILE A 199 -45.71 -2.57 0.98
C ILE A 199 -44.54 -3.11 1.81
N GLN A 200 -43.67 -3.92 1.19
CA GLN A 200 -42.42 -4.35 1.83
C GLN A 200 -41.32 -3.33 1.51
N PRO A 201 -40.93 -2.47 2.47
CA PRO A 201 -39.93 -1.47 2.23
C PRO A 201 -38.55 -2.12 2.11
N PRO A 202 -37.80 -1.84 1.03
CA PRO A 202 -36.49 -2.48 0.76
C PRO A 202 -35.37 -1.93 1.65
N ASP A 203 -35.60 -0.82 2.32
CA ASP A 203 -34.63 -0.10 3.14
C ASP A 203 -34.64 -0.49 4.63
N ILE A 204 -35.50 -1.42 5.02
CA ILE A 204 -35.60 -1.87 6.43
C ILE A 204 -34.59 -2.99 6.68
N VAL A 205 -33.84 -2.84 7.77
CA VAL A 205 -32.97 -3.87 8.33
C VAL A 205 -33.40 -4.13 9.78
N ILE A 206 -33.68 -5.40 10.07
CA ILE A 206 -33.98 -5.82 11.45
C ILE A 206 -32.64 -6.02 12.16
N THR A 207 -32.50 -5.46 13.34
CA THR A 207 -31.31 -5.61 14.18
C THR A 207 -31.73 -5.95 15.62
N ASP A 208 -30.96 -6.82 16.25
CA ASP A 208 -31.00 -7.19 17.66
C ASP A 208 -30.20 -6.24 18.55
N ILE A 209 -29.44 -5.32 17.94
CA ILE A 209 -28.61 -4.31 18.61
C ILE A 209 -29.32 -2.93 18.49
N PRO A 210 -29.49 -2.20 19.61
CA PRO A 210 -30.02 -0.85 19.58
C PRO A 210 -29.23 0.09 18.64
N VAL A 211 -29.92 0.98 17.94
CA VAL A 211 -29.31 1.89 16.96
C VAL A 211 -28.22 2.75 17.59
N GLU A 212 -28.40 3.22 18.81
CA GLU A 212 -27.40 4.00 19.52
C GLU A 212 -26.12 3.18 19.85
N GLU A 213 -26.31 1.90 20.13
CA GLU A 213 -25.17 0.98 20.34
C GLU A 213 -24.44 0.70 19.03
N GLN A 214 -25.17 0.54 17.90
CA GLN A 214 -24.58 0.44 16.57
C GLN A 214 -23.74 1.69 16.22
N ARG A 215 -24.24 2.89 16.55
CA ARG A 215 -23.49 4.15 16.35
C ARG A 215 -22.20 4.17 17.18
N LYS A 216 -22.29 3.85 18.46
CA LYS A 216 -21.10 3.76 19.33
C LYS A 216 -20.09 2.75 18.82
N ARG A 217 -20.57 1.60 18.32
CA ARG A 217 -19.71 0.58 17.71
C ARG A 217 -19.01 1.12 16.46
N ALA A 218 -19.72 1.85 15.59
CA ALA A 218 -19.10 2.46 14.40
C ALA A 218 -18.04 3.49 14.79
N GLU A 219 -18.30 4.34 15.79
CA GLU A 219 -17.30 5.29 16.31
C GLU A 219 -16.08 4.59 16.90
N GLY A 220 -16.26 3.53 17.68
CA GLY A 220 -15.16 2.73 18.21
C GLY A 220 -14.32 2.11 17.10
N LEU A 221 -14.94 1.54 16.07
CA LEU A 221 -14.24 0.96 14.93
C LEU A 221 -13.43 2.00 14.13
N ARG A 222 -13.98 3.23 13.96
CA ARG A 222 -13.24 4.33 13.32
C ARG A 222 -12.01 4.71 14.14
N SER A 223 -12.15 4.82 15.47
CA SER A 223 -11.02 5.12 16.35
C SER A 223 -9.93 4.04 16.28
N GLU A 224 -10.32 2.75 16.21
CA GLU A 224 -9.33 1.66 16.06
C GLU A 224 -8.61 1.72 14.70
N ILE A 225 -9.32 2.05 13.62
CA ILE A 225 -8.71 2.25 12.30
C ILE A 225 -7.72 3.42 12.33
N GLU A 226 -8.08 4.55 12.92
CA GLU A 226 -7.19 5.71 13.06
C GLU A 226 -5.96 5.38 13.91
N ARG A 227 -6.11 4.58 14.97
CA ARG A 227 -5.01 4.10 15.80
C ARG A 227 -4.04 3.24 14.99
N ILE A 228 -4.56 2.32 14.17
CA ILE A 228 -3.72 1.48 13.30
C ILE A 228 -3.02 2.35 12.23
N ASP A 229 -3.71 3.30 11.62
CA ASP A 229 -3.12 4.23 10.66
C ASP A 229 -2.00 5.07 11.29
N SER A 230 -2.09 5.38 12.57
CA SER A 230 -1.01 6.02 13.33
C SER A 230 0.17 5.08 13.57
N GLN A 231 -0.09 3.84 13.94
CA GLN A 231 0.96 2.82 14.12
C GLN A 231 1.73 2.55 12.81
N ILE A 232 1.02 2.49 11.67
CA ILE A 232 1.67 2.36 10.35
C ILE A 232 2.59 3.56 10.07
N ARG A 233 2.17 4.78 10.41
CA ARG A 233 3.03 5.97 10.28
C ARG A 233 4.23 5.94 11.23
N GLU A 234 4.06 5.41 12.43
CA GLU A 234 5.14 5.26 13.41
C GLU A 234 6.23 4.31 12.94
N LEU A 235 5.91 3.29 12.12
CA LEU A 235 6.91 2.42 11.49
C LEU A 235 7.95 3.24 10.70
N SER A 236 7.51 4.29 9.99
CA SER A 236 8.41 5.16 9.24
C SER A 236 9.44 5.89 10.13
N GLN A 237 9.09 6.18 11.38
CA GLN A 237 10.00 6.81 12.35
C GLN A 237 10.91 5.78 13.01
N THR A 238 10.34 4.63 13.39
CA THR A 238 11.07 3.53 14.02
C THR A 238 12.21 3.02 13.13
N TYR A 239 11.91 2.79 11.84
CA TYR A 239 12.89 2.27 10.89
C TYR A 239 13.59 3.33 10.04
N ARG A 240 13.42 4.62 10.39
CA ARG A 240 13.93 5.74 9.60
C ARG A 240 15.39 5.60 9.20
N LYS A 241 16.27 5.34 10.18
CA LYS A 241 17.72 5.24 9.93
C LYS A 241 18.07 4.08 9.00
N SER A 242 17.42 2.95 9.19
CA SER A 242 17.65 1.75 8.36
C SER A 242 17.12 1.98 6.94
N LEU A 243 15.95 2.61 6.79
CA LEU A 243 15.38 2.94 5.49
C LEU A 243 16.25 3.97 4.73
N GLU A 244 16.83 4.95 5.41
CA GLU A 244 17.77 5.91 4.81
C GLU A 244 19.03 5.19 4.31
N LYS A 245 19.59 4.25 5.08
CA LYS A 245 20.74 3.42 4.66
C LYS A 245 20.41 2.57 3.43
N ILE A 246 19.24 1.95 3.42
CA ILE A 246 18.77 1.14 2.27
C ILE A 246 18.58 2.02 1.03
N ALA A 247 17.99 3.22 1.17
CA ALA A 247 17.83 4.16 0.07
C ALA A 247 19.17 4.52 -0.58
N VAL A 248 20.19 4.83 0.24
CA VAL A 248 21.54 5.13 -0.24
C VAL A 248 22.14 3.93 -1.00
N SER A 249 21.95 2.71 -0.47
CA SER A 249 22.47 1.50 -1.13
C SER A 249 21.78 1.23 -2.46
N ILE A 250 20.45 1.48 -2.56
CA ILE A 250 19.71 1.37 -3.82
C ILE A 250 20.21 2.41 -4.83
N ASP A 251 20.38 3.67 -4.42
CA ASP A 251 20.89 4.74 -5.29
C ASP A 251 22.30 4.42 -5.81
N ILE A 252 23.21 3.94 -4.94
CA ILE A 252 24.54 3.48 -5.35
C ILE A 252 24.42 2.35 -6.36
N HIS A 253 23.51 1.43 -6.13
CA HIS A 253 23.33 0.27 -7.00
C HIS A 253 22.73 0.65 -8.37
N GLU A 254 21.76 1.56 -8.41
CA GLU A 254 21.21 2.10 -9.65
C GLU A 254 22.28 2.84 -10.48
N LYS A 255 23.05 3.70 -9.82
CA LYS A 255 24.19 4.39 -10.45
C LYS A 255 25.25 3.41 -10.95
N PHE A 256 25.51 2.34 -10.19
CA PHE A 256 26.41 1.27 -10.62
C PHE A 256 25.88 0.56 -11.87
N ASN A 257 24.60 0.24 -11.93
CA ASN A 257 23.99 -0.38 -13.11
C ASN A 257 24.05 0.55 -14.32
N GLN A 258 23.70 1.83 -14.15
CA GLN A 258 23.81 2.84 -15.21
C GLN A 258 25.25 2.98 -15.71
N ALA A 259 26.22 3.05 -14.80
CA ALA A 259 27.62 3.12 -15.19
C ALA A 259 28.08 1.86 -15.94
N ASN A 260 27.62 0.70 -15.51
CA ASN A 260 27.99 -0.59 -16.11
C ASN A 260 27.41 -0.76 -17.54
N GLU A 261 26.28 -0.14 -17.84
CA GLU A 261 25.70 -0.09 -19.19
C GLU A 261 26.56 0.77 -20.14
N ASN A 262 27.31 1.72 -19.61
CA ASN A 262 28.10 2.71 -20.33
C ASN A 262 29.60 2.41 -20.39
N ILE A 263 30.00 1.22 -19.97
CA ILE A 263 31.42 0.79 -19.92
C ILE A 263 31.79 0.07 -21.19
N CYS A 264 32.92 0.45 -21.77
CA CYS A 264 33.60 -0.33 -22.83
C CYS A 264 34.62 -1.30 -22.22
N ALA A 265 34.48 -2.58 -22.49
CA ALA A 265 35.41 -3.59 -21.96
C ALA A 265 35.90 -4.57 -23.00
N THR A 266 37.19 -4.94 -22.89
CA THR A 266 37.78 -6.11 -23.54
C THR A 266 37.80 -7.32 -22.59
N GLU A 267 38.51 -8.39 -22.94
CA GLU A 267 38.67 -9.51 -22.02
C GLU A 267 39.42 -9.14 -20.75
N THR A 268 40.39 -8.24 -20.83
CA THR A 268 41.35 -7.94 -19.75
C THR A 268 41.25 -6.53 -19.19
N VAL A 269 40.86 -5.54 -20.01
CA VAL A 269 40.79 -4.12 -19.63
C VAL A 269 39.40 -3.52 -19.87
N THR A 270 39.13 -2.45 -19.16
CA THR A 270 37.86 -1.72 -19.20
C THR A 270 38.13 -0.23 -19.28
N LEU A 271 37.37 0.48 -20.10
CA LEU A 271 37.33 1.93 -20.15
C LEU A 271 36.10 2.40 -19.34
N LEU A 272 36.36 3.17 -18.31
CA LEU A 272 35.32 3.87 -17.49
C LEU A 272 35.47 5.37 -17.76
N SER A 273 34.33 6.03 -18.08
CA SER A 273 34.27 7.48 -18.30
C SER A 273 33.25 8.11 -17.36
N GLY A 274 33.50 9.35 -16.96
CA GLY A 274 32.56 10.08 -16.13
C GLY A 274 32.99 11.52 -15.86
N TRP A 275 32.01 12.35 -15.52
CA TRP A 275 32.22 13.73 -15.13
C TRP A 275 32.54 13.85 -13.65
N ILE A 276 33.55 14.69 -13.34
CA ILE A 276 33.93 15.04 -11.97
C ILE A 276 34.17 16.54 -11.86
N PRO A 277 34.00 17.15 -10.66
CA PRO A 277 34.45 18.50 -10.42
C PRO A 277 35.98 18.65 -10.61
N GLN A 278 36.40 19.71 -11.27
CA GLN A 278 37.82 19.95 -11.53
C GLN A 278 38.67 19.98 -10.25
N GLN A 279 38.10 20.47 -9.15
CA GLN A 279 38.80 20.53 -7.86
C GLN A 279 39.07 19.15 -7.24
N GLU A 280 38.31 18.14 -7.63
CA GLU A 280 38.39 16.76 -7.09
C GLU A 280 39.32 15.87 -7.95
N GLN A 281 39.99 16.43 -8.99
CA GLN A 281 40.85 15.67 -9.89
C GLN A 281 41.97 14.92 -9.13
N GLN A 282 42.58 15.55 -8.12
CA GLN A 282 43.65 14.91 -7.36
C GLN A 282 43.10 13.77 -6.49
N THR A 283 42.00 13.99 -5.79
CA THR A 283 41.33 12.97 -4.96
C THR A 283 40.96 11.73 -5.80
N VAL A 284 40.41 11.97 -6.99
CA VAL A 284 40.07 10.88 -7.93
C VAL A 284 41.29 10.17 -8.43
N SER A 285 42.37 10.88 -8.77
CA SER A 285 43.65 10.27 -9.20
C SER A 285 44.20 9.35 -8.11
N GLU A 286 44.19 9.75 -6.86
CA GLU A 286 44.64 8.93 -5.74
C GLU A 286 43.77 7.68 -5.55
N ILE A 287 42.44 7.79 -5.66
CA ILE A 287 41.53 6.66 -5.62
C ILE A 287 41.84 5.65 -6.71
N ILE A 288 42.07 6.12 -7.95
CA ILE A 288 42.40 5.28 -9.11
C ILE A 288 43.75 4.57 -8.90
N GLN A 289 44.78 5.30 -8.55
CA GLN A 289 46.11 4.76 -8.32
C GLN A 289 46.16 3.73 -7.19
N ASN A 290 45.44 3.99 -6.08
CA ASN A 290 45.32 3.06 -4.98
C ASN A 290 44.49 1.81 -5.31
N THR A 291 43.67 1.87 -6.35
CA THR A 291 42.83 0.73 -6.76
C THR A 291 43.50 -0.09 -7.88
N ASP A 292 44.08 0.59 -8.86
CA ASP A 292 44.81 -0.04 -9.96
C ASP A 292 46.06 0.78 -10.34
N PRO A 293 47.23 0.51 -9.75
CA PRO A 293 48.46 1.28 -9.98
C PRO A 293 48.96 1.30 -11.43
N ILE A 294 48.47 0.39 -12.28
CA ILE A 294 48.82 0.33 -13.70
C ILE A 294 47.77 0.89 -14.63
N SER A 295 46.73 1.51 -14.08
CA SER A 295 45.71 2.20 -14.86
C SER A 295 46.26 3.41 -15.59
N HIS A 296 45.67 3.72 -16.75
CA HIS A 296 45.93 4.97 -17.45
C HIS A 296 44.71 5.89 -17.33
N THR A 297 44.94 7.15 -16.92
CA THR A 297 43.87 8.10 -16.69
C THR A 297 44.16 9.38 -17.51
N GLU A 298 43.13 9.85 -18.18
CA GLU A 298 43.09 11.12 -18.90
C GLU A 298 41.98 12.03 -18.36
N PHE A 299 42.27 13.31 -18.21
CA PHE A 299 41.30 14.32 -17.81
C PHE A 299 41.13 15.36 -18.90
N ILE A 300 39.93 15.53 -19.41
CA ILE A 300 39.58 16.42 -20.52
C ILE A 300 38.69 17.54 -19.98
N PRO A 301 39.10 18.82 -20.10
CA PRO A 301 38.25 19.96 -19.71
C PRO A 301 36.94 19.98 -20.51
N ALA A 302 35.82 20.31 -19.86
CA ALA A 302 34.58 20.61 -20.56
C ALA A 302 34.82 21.85 -21.47
N LYS A 303 34.41 21.74 -22.73
CA LYS A 303 34.51 22.83 -23.70
C LYS A 303 33.47 23.91 -23.45
#